data_99920dfc92ba4676307933f31647f47f
#
_entry.id   99920dfc92ba4676307933f31647f47f
#
_cell.length_a   1.000
_cell.length_b   1.000
_cell.length_c   1.000
_cell.angle_alpha   90.00
_cell.angle_beta   90.00
_cell.angle_gamma   90.00
#
_symmetry.space_group_name_H-M   'P 1'
#
loop_
_entity.id
_entity.type
_entity.pdbx_description
1 polymer ?
#
loop_
_entity_poly.entity_id
_entity_poly.type
_entity_poly.pdbx_seq_one_letter_code
_entity_poly.pdbx_strand_id
1 'polypeptide(L)'
;MEVVLDSGSSFTYFSSQPYQALVTALKGDLSKTLKEVSDPSLPLCWKGKKPFKSVLDVKKEFKSLVLNFANGKKALMEIPPENYLIVTKYGNACLGILNGSEIGLKDLNIVGDITMQDQMVIYDNERGQIGWIRAPCDRIPNENTIHGFEEGYCWPQFPSSIFGIQNEECAANYRSNKE
;
A
#
# COMPACT_ATOMS: atom_id res chain seq x y z
N MET A 1 -7.20 -2.20 -11.67
CA MET A 1 -7.95 -1.44 -10.65
C MET A 1 -7.29 -0.08 -10.52
N GLU A 2 -8.07 0.97 -10.40
CA GLU A 2 -7.57 2.32 -10.13
C GLU A 2 -7.35 2.47 -8.63
N VAL A 3 -6.28 3.20 -8.24
CA VAL A 3 -5.88 3.38 -6.86
C VAL A 3 -5.55 4.85 -6.62
N VAL A 4 -6.02 5.40 -5.53
CA VAL A 4 -5.64 6.74 -5.03
C VAL A 4 -4.75 6.57 -3.81
N LEU A 5 -3.63 7.27 -3.78
CA LEU A 5 -2.78 7.40 -2.60
C LEU A 5 -3.31 8.57 -1.77
N ASP A 6 -3.86 8.28 -0.59
CA ASP A 6 -4.54 9.27 0.25
C ASP A 6 -4.05 9.20 1.70
N SER A 7 -3.14 10.08 2.06
CA SER A 7 -2.63 10.21 3.44
C SER A 7 -3.66 10.76 4.44
N GLY A 8 -4.80 11.26 3.97
CA GLY A 8 -5.93 11.67 4.80
C GLY A 8 -6.81 10.51 5.25
N SER A 9 -6.70 9.35 4.59
CA SER A 9 -7.37 8.11 4.99
C SER A 9 -6.46 7.28 5.89
N SER A 10 -6.89 6.98 7.12
CA SER A 10 -6.11 6.16 8.06
C SER A 10 -5.93 4.72 7.56
N PHE A 11 -6.97 4.14 6.96
CA PHE A 11 -6.98 2.77 6.48
C PHE A 11 -6.86 2.71 4.95
N THR A 12 -6.41 1.56 4.45
CA THR A 12 -6.49 1.22 3.03
C THR A 12 -7.85 0.61 2.74
N TYR A 13 -8.44 0.96 1.60
CA TYR A 13 -9.74 0.47 1.19
C TYR A 13 -9.65 -0.11 -0.22
N PHE A 14 -10.10 -1.34 -0.37
CA PHE A 14 -10.26 -1.96 -1.69
C PHE A 14 -11.74 -2.21 -1.98
N SER A 15 -12.12 -2.12 -3.25
CA SER A 15 -13.44 -2.56 -3.70
C SER A 15 -13.62 -4.05 -3.43
N SER A 16 -14.87 -4.53 -3.43
CA SER A 16 -15.22 -5.86 -2.91
C SER A 16 -14.42 -7.01 -3.52
N GLN A 17 -14.18 -7.00 -4.83
CA GLN A 17 -13.48 -8.10 -5.50
C GLN A 17 -12.01 -8.22 -5.07
N PRO A 18 -11.15 -7.18 -5.16
CA PRO A 18 -9.77 -7.28 -4.69
C PRO A 18 -9.67 -7.48 -3.18
N TYR A 19 -10.60 -6.91 -2.39
CA TYR A 19 -10.65 -7.16 -0.96
C TYR A 19 -10.88 -8.64 -0.62
N GLN A 20 -11.88 -9.27 -1.26
CA GLN A 20 -12.18 -10.69 -1.04
C GLN A 20 -11.02 -11.60 -1.49
N ALA A 21 -10.38 -11.28 -2.62
CA ALA A 21 -9.21 -12.01 -3.09
C ALA A 21 -8.05 -11.92 -2.08
N LEU A 22 -7.78 -10.72 -1.54
CA LEU A 22 -6.78 -10.50 -0.51
C LEU A 22 -7.09 -11.31 0.77
N VAL A 23 -8.32 -11.21 1.27
CA VAL A 23 -8.73 -11.92 2.49
C VAL A 23 -8.62 -13.43 2.31
N THR A 24 -9.00 -13.95 1.15
CA THR A 24 -8.89 -15.38 0.83
C THR A 24 -7.43 -15.83 0.83
N ALA A 25 -6.55 -15.06 0.19
CA ALA A 25 -5.11 -15.35 0.16
C ALA A 25 -4.49 -15.31 1.56
N LEU A 26 -4.81 -14.27 2.34
CA LEU A 26 -4.33 -14.14 3.73
C LEU A 26 -4.78 -15.32 4.58
N LYS A 27 -6.06 -15.67 4.55
CA LYS A 27 -6.59 -16.80 5.34
C LYS A 27 -5.97 -18.14 4.92
N GLY A 28 -5.67 -18.33 3.64
CA GLY A 28 -5.02 -19.52 3.13
C GLY A 28 -3.57 -19.70 3.59
N ASP A 29 -2.88 -18.59 3.82
CA ASP A 29 -1.46 -18.57 4.22
C ASP A 29 -1.24 -18.55 5.73
N LEU A 30 -2.29 -18.20 6.51
CA LEU A 30 -2.15 -18.06 7.96
C LEU A 30 -1.85 -19.38 8.67
N SER A 31 -0.96 -19.27 9.64
CA SER A 31 -0.66 -20.35 10.56
C SER A 31 -1.91 -20.80 11.35
N LYS A 32 -2.05 -22.10 11.58
CA LYS A 32 -3.09 -22.67 12.44
C LYS A 32 -3.01 -22.22 13.90
N THR A 33 -1.96 -21.50 14.27
CA THR A 33 -1.78 -20.93 15.62
C THR A 33 -2.64 -19.70 15.86
N LEU A 34 -3.03 -19.01 14.80
CA LEU A 34 -3.93 -17.86 14.86
C LEU A 34 -5.39 -18.30 14.70
N LYS A 35 -6.27 -17.68 15.47
CA LYS A 35 -7.71 -17.90 15.40
C LYS A 35 -8.41 -16.61 15.05
N GLU A 36 -9.25 -16.65 14.04
CA GLU A 36 -10.13 -15.53 13.72
C GLU A 36 -11.05 -15.22 14.90
N VAL A 37 -11.25 -13.94 15.17
CA VAL A 37 -12.02 -13.45 16.32
C VAL A 37 -12.75 -12.17 15.95
N SER A 38 -13.94 -11.97 16.53
CA SER A 38 -14.62 -10.69 16.46
C SER A 38 -13.93 -9.68 17.37
N ASP A 39 -13.70 -8.47 16.85
CA ASP A 39 -13.14 -7.33 17.59
C ASP A 39 -13.98 -6.08 17.28
N PRO A 40 -14.35 -5.28 18.28
CA PRO A 40 -15.18 -4.09 18.02
C PRO A 40 -14.50 -3.00 17.21
N SER A 41 -13.16 -3.07 17.08
CA SER A 41 -12.38 -2.02 16.41
C SER A 41 -12.33 -2.19 14.91
N LEU A 42 -12.25 -3.44 14.42
CA LEU A 42 -12.05 -3.76 12.99
C LEU A 42 -12.73 -5.08 12.62
N PRO A 43 -13.21 -5.23 11.37
CA PRO A 43 -14.05 -6.36 10.99
C PRO A 43 -13.33 -7.71 10.89
N LEU A 44 -12.02 -7.70 10.61
CA LEU A 44 -11.25 -8.95 10.44
C LEU A 44 -10.03 -8.94 11.35
N CYS A 45 -10.06 -9.80 12.35
CA CYS A 45 -9.04 -9.88 13.40
C CYS A 45 -8.68 -11.30 13.75
N TRP A 46 -7.48 -11.48 14.27
CA TRP A 46 -6.94 -12.75 14.73
C TRP A 46 -6.34 -12.61 16.11
N LYS A 47 -6.51 -13.65 16.93
CA LYS A 47 -5.86 -13.78 18.23
C LYS A 47 -4.85 -14.92 18.23
N GLY A 48 -3.77 -14.76 18.97
CA GLY A 48 -2.80 -15.79 19.29
C GLY A 48 -3.13 -16.51 20.60
N LYS A 49 -2.18 -17.32 21.06
CA LYS A 49 -2.25 -17.96 22.40
C LYS A 49 -2.21 -16.94 23.54
N LYS A 50 -1.55 -15.82 23.32
CA LYS A 50 -1.46 -14.68 24.24
C LYS A 50 -1.83 -13.41 23.49
N PRO A 51 -2.36 -12.38 24.18
CA PRO A 51 -2.59 -11.07 23.56
C PRO A 51 -1.28 -10.50 22.98
N PHE A 52 -1.36 -9.93 21.78
CA PHE A 52 -0.26 -9.23 21.15
C PHE A 52 -0.08 -7.84 21.76
N LYS A 53 1.15 -7.39 21.90
CA LYS A 53 1.51 -6.05 22.38
C LYS A 53 1.80 -5.11 21.22
N SER A 54 2.30 -5.65 20.13
CA SER A 54 2.64 -4.91 18.91
C SER A 54 2.54 -5.80 17.68
N VAL A 55 2.59 -5.20 16.49
CA VAL A 55 2.63 -5.95 15.23
C VAL A 55 3.88 -6.84 15.15
N LEU A 56 4.97 -6.44 15.80
CA LEU A 56 6.22 -7.24 15.84
C LEU A 56 6.01 -8.63 16.42
N ASP A 57 5.05 -8.81 17.33
CA ASP A 57 4.75 -10.11 17.96
C ASP A 57 4.12 -11.10 16.99
N VAL A 58 3.45 -10.60 15.93
CA VAL A 58 2.64 -11.41 15.03
C VAL A 58 3.08 -11.35 13.58
N LYS A 59 3.90 -10.38 13.17
CA LYS A 59 4.26 -10.15 11.77
C LYS A 59 4.86 -11.37 11.07
N LYS A 60 5.50 -12.29 11.79
CA LYS A 60 6.09 -13.50 11.21
C LYS A 60 5.06 -14.52 10.70
N GLU A 61 3.83 -14.40 11.16
CA GLU A 61 2.70 -15.24 10.73
C GLU A 61 2.06 -14.72 9.44
N PHE A 62 2.46 -13.52 8.98
CA PHE A 62 1.90 -12.84 7.81
C PHE A 62 2.98 -12.57 6.77
N LYS A 63 2.61 -12.58 5.50
CA LYS A 63 3.50 -12.27 4.38
C LYS A 63 3.36 -10.83 3.95
N SER A 64 4.42 -10.26 3.37
CA SER A 64 4.29 -8.99 2.63
C SER A 64 3.27 -9.11 1.50
N LEU A 65 2.47 -8.08 1.33
CA LEU A 65 1.60 -7.91 0.17
C LEU A 65 2.34 -7.13 -0.91
N VAL A 66 1.97 -7.35 -2.16
CA VAL A 66 2.57 -6.62 -3.29
C VAL A 66 1.45 -6.09 -4.18
N LEU A 67 1.37 -4.77 -4.31
CA LEU A 67 0.56 -4.14 -5.34
C LEU A 67 1.41 -4.02 -6.60
N ASN A 68 0.90 -4.57 -7.70
CA ASN A 68 1.53 -4.49 -9.01
C ASN A 68 0.76 -3.49 -9.87
N PHE A 69 1.42 -2.39 -10.22
CA PHE A 69 0.86 -1.35 -11.08
C PHE A 69 1.30 -1.60 -12.53
N ALA A 70 0.33 -1.95 -13.37
CA ALA A 70 0.57 -2.33 -14.75
C ALA A 70 0.39 -1.15 -15.70
N ASN A 71 1.46 -0.41 -16.02
CA ASN A 71 1.48 0.52 -17.15
C ASN A 71 2.85 0.44 -17.85
N GLY A 72 3.12 -0.70 -18.51
CA GLY A 72 4.31 -0.88 -19.36
C GLY A 72 5.63 -1.08 -18.64
N LYS A 73 5.78 -0.65 -17.41
CA LYS A 73 6.90 -0.95 -16.51
C LYS A 73 6.37 -1.46 -15.19
N LYS A 74 7.00 -2.49 -14.64
CA LYS A 74 6.57 -3.12 -13.37
C LYS A 74 6.89 -2.19 -12.20
N ALA A 75 5.94 -1.35 -11.81
CA ALA A 75 6.00 -0.63 -10.55
C ALA A 75 5.37 -1.51 -9.46
N LEU A 76 6.14 -1.87 -8.46
CA LEU A 76 5.71 -2.71 -7.35
C LEU A 76 5.73 -1.90 -6.06
N MET A 77 4.65 -1.96 -5.29
CA MET A 77 4.60 -1.45 -3.92
C MET A 77 4.54 -2.65 -2.98
N GLU A 78 5.61 -2.88 -2.26
CA GLU A 78 5.64 -3.88 -1.20
C GLU A 78 5.06 -3.30 0.08
N ILE A 79 4.13 -4.04 0.69
CA ILE A 79 3.41 -3.66 1.90
C ILE A 79 3.71 -4.74 2.95
N PRO A 80 4.66 -4.52 3.84
CA PRO A 80 4.98 -5.46 4.90
C PRO A 80 3.85 -5.52 5.94
N PRO A 81 3.79 -6.57 6.78
CA PRO A 81 2.75 -6.74 7.79
C PRO A 81 2.53 -5.51 8.69
N GLU A 82 3.58 -4.76 8.98
CA GLU A 82 3.53 -3.54 9.77
C GLU A 82 2.69 -2.44 9.10
N ASN A 83 2.55 -2.48 7.78
CA ASN A 83 1.85 -1.48 6.99
C ASN A 83 0.41 -1.91 6.61
N TYR A 84 -0.09 -3.02 7.19
CA TYR A 84 -1.47 -3.43 7.00
C TYR A 84 -2.10 -4.14 8.20
N LEU A 85 -1.33 -4.38 9.28
CA LEU A 85 -1.83 -4.94 10.53
C LEU A 85 -1.87 -3.90 11.63
N ILE A 86 -2.88 -4.01 12.48
CA ILE A 86 -3.07 -3.18 13.66
C ILE A 86 -3.29 -4.09 14.86
N VAL A 87 -2.56 -3.87 15.94
CA VAL A 87 -2.85 -4.53 17.20
C VAL A 87 -3.79 -3.66 18.02
N THR A 88 -4.98 -4.19 18.31
CA THR A 88 -6.01 -3.47 19.05
C THR A 88 -5.71 -3.47 20.55
N LYS A 89 -6.42 -2.62 21.31
CA LYS A 89 -6.34 -2.60 22.78
C LYS A 89 -6.70 -3.95 23.43
N TYR A 90 -7.37 -4.83 22.71
CA TYR A 90 -7.72 -6.18 23.16
C TYR A 90 -6.61 -7.20 22.87
N GLY A 91 -5.51 -6.77 22.27
CA GLY A 91 -4.39 -7.63 21.91
C GLY A 91 -4.66 -8.55 20.73
N ASN A 92 -5.60 -8.19 19.87
CA ASN A 92 -5.86 -8.87 18.61
C ASN A 92 -5.11 -8.18 17.46
N ALA A 93 -4.61 -8.95 16.51
CA ALA A 93 -4.06 -8.43 15.27
C ALA A 93 -5.18 -8.33 14.23
N CYS A 94 -5.45 -7.13 13.73
CA CYS A 94 -6.55 -6.86 12.83
C CYS A 94 -6.04 -6.35 11.48
N LEU A 95 -6.78 -6.64 10.43
CA LEU A 95 -6.49 -6.15 9.08
C LEU A 95 -6.86 -4.67 8.96
N GLY A 96 -5.89 -3.82 8.64
CA GLY A 96 -6.07 -2.40 8.35
C GLY A 96 -6.38 -2.11 6.87
N ILE A 97 -6.69 -3.13 6.09
CA ILE A 97 -7.24 -3.02 4.73
C ILE A 97 -8.71 -3.42 4.81
N LEU A 98 -9.60 -2.56 4.36
CA LEU A 98 -11.04 -2.67 4.55
C LEU A 98 -11.78 -2.79 3.22
N ASN A 99 -13.01 -3.27 3.27
CA ASN A 99 -13.91 -3.30 2.10
C ASN A 99 -14.52 -1.91 1.87
N GLY A 100 -13.99 -1.18 0.89
CA GLY A 100 -14.48 0.16 0.55
C GLY A 100 -15.92 0.18 0.03
N SER A 101 -16.38 -0.91 -0.58
CA SER A 101 -17.76 -1.00 -1.07
C SER A 101 -18.79 -0.96 0.06
N GLU A 102 -18.44 -1.42 1.27
CA GLU A 102 -19.32 -1.39 2.45
C GLU A 102 -19.53 0.02 3.00
N ILE A 103 -18.62 0.95 2.71
CA ILE A 103 -18.71 2.36 3.11
C ILE A 103 -19.02 3.30 1.94
N GLY A 104 -19.47 2.74 0.81
CA GLY A 104 -19.95 3.52 -0.34
C GLY A 104 -18.88 3.98 -1.33
N LEU A 105 -17.63 3.53 -1.20
CA LEU A 105 -16.55 3.88 -2.15
C LEU A 105 -16.70 3.20 -3.52
N LYS A 106 -17.67 2.29 -3.69
CA LYS A 106 -17.93 1.57 -4.95
C LYS A 106 -16.67 0.87 -5.48
N ASP A 107 -16.18 1.35 -6.63
CA ASP A 107 -15.00 0.80 -7.32
C ASP A 107 -13.70 1.55 -6.99
N LEU A 108 -13.76 2.59 -6.17
CA LEU A 108 -12.60 3.35 -5.76
C LEU A 108 -11.75 2.53 -4.77
N ASN A 109 -10.45 2.47 -5.05
CA ASN A 109 -9.49 1.86 -4.14
C ASN A 109 -8.57 2.95 -3.59
N ILE A 110 -8.36 2.94 -2.28
CA ILE A 110 -7.56 3.93 -1.57
C ILE A 110 -6.42 3.21 -0.86
N VAL A 111 -5.20 3.65 -1.12
CA VAL A 111 -4.03 3.30 -0.30
C VAL A 111 -3.90 4.40 0.75
N GLY A 112 -4.24 4.06 1.98
CA GLY A 112 -4.28 4.99 3.10
C GLY A 112 -2.95 5.06 3.87
N ASP A 113 -2.94 5.89 4.89
CA ASP A 113 -1.77 6.21 5.71
C ASP A 113 -1.08 4.97 6.29
N ILE A 114 -1.82 4.01 6.82
CA ILE A 114 -1.24 2.77 7.37
C ILE A 114 -0.35 2.04 6.35
N THR A 115 -0.74 2.02 5.09
CA THR A 115 0.04 1.35 4.02
C THR A 115 1.23 2.20 3.58
N MET A 116 1.13 3.52 3.69
CA MET A 116 2.18 4.46 3.31
C MET A 116 3.20 4.72 4.42
N GLN A 117 3.05 4.13 5.61
CA GLN A 117 4.04 4.26 6.68
C GLN A 117 5.43 3.83 6.22
N ASP A 118 6.46 4.58 6.61
CA ASP A 118 7.85 4.37 6.17
C ASP A 118 8.03 4.35 4.65
N GLN A 119 7.18 5.08 3.94
CA GLN A 119 7.31 5.32 2.51
C GLN A 119 7.29 6.81 2.21
N MET A 120 8.27 7.27 1.45
CA MET A 120 8.22 8.60 0.84
C MET A 120 7.44 8.50 -0.46
N VAL A 121 6.32 9.20 -0.55
CA VAL A 121 5.51 9.30 -1.76
C VAL A 121 5.82 10.62 -2.46
N ILE A 122 6.08 10.56 -3.75
CA ILE A 122 6.44 11.73 -4.56
C ILE A 122 5.39 11.93 -5.64
N TYR A 123 4.83 13.11 -5.68
CA TYR A 123 3.89 13.57 -6.70
C TYR A 123 4.63 14.52 -7.66
N ASP A 124 5.01 14.01 -8.82
CA ASP A 124 5.59 14.80 -9.90
C ASP A 124 4.47 15.31 -10.80
N ASN A 125 3.99 16.51 -10.50
CA ASN A 125 2.90 17.13 -11.25
C ASN A 125 3.34 17.60 -12.64
N GLU A 126 4.64 17.88 -12.84
CA GLU A 126 5.17 18.33 -14.15
C GLU A 126 5.16 17.16 -15.14
N ARG A 127 5.51 15.96 -14.67
CA ARG A 127 5.53 14.75 -15.48
C ARG A 127 4.25 13.92 -15.37
N GLY A 128 3.29 14.31 -14.50
CA GLY A 128 2.05 13.57 -14.24
C GLY A 128 2.33 12.17 -13.68
N GLN A 129 3.32 12.04 -12.79
CA GLN A 129 3.77 10.77 -12.24
C GLN A 129 3.69 10.75 -10.73
N ILE A 130 3.45 9.55 -10.18
CA ILE A 130 3.56 9.32 -8.73
C ILE A 130 4.59 8.24 -8.49
N GLY A 131 5.39 8.45 -7.45
CA GLY A 131 6.39 7.51 -7.04
C GLY A 131 6.44 7.26 -5.54
N TRP A 132 7.07 6.17 -5.17
CA TRP A 132 7.29 5.85 -3.76
C TRP A 132 8.61 5.10 -3.58
N ILE A 133 9.25 5.37 -2.45
CA ILE A 133 10.40 4.58 -1.97
C ILE A 133 10.24 4.33 -0.48
N ARG A 134 10.83 3.26 -0.02
CA ARG A 134 10.90 3.00 1.42
C ARG A 134 11.87 4.00 2.05
N ALA A 135 11.36 4.80 2.98
CA ALA A 135 12.12 5.79 3.72
C ALA A 135 11.61 5.85 5.16
N PRO A 136 12.47 5.67 6.18
CA PRO A 136 12.06 5.80 7.56
C PRO A 136 11.50 7.19 7.84
N CYS A 137 10.30 7.28 8.41
CA CYS A 137 9.65 8.57 8.70
C CYS A 137 10.33 9.36 9.83
N ASP A 138 11.25 8.74 10.56
CA ASP A 138 12.04 9.38 11.62
C ASP A 138 13.26 10.17 11.11
N ARG A 139 13.52 10.14 9.80
CA ARG A 139 14.67 10.79 9.17
C ARG A 139 14.26 11.57 7.95
N ILE A 140 14.86 12.75 7.78
CA ILE A 140 14.76 13.49 6.53
C ILE A 140 15.54 12.73 5.45
N PRO A 141 14.93 12.40 4.30
CA PRO A 141 15.66 11.81 3.19
C PRO A 141 16.83 12.68 2.78
N ASN A 142 18.01 12.09 2.62
CA ASN A 142 19.15 12.84 2.12
C ASN A 142 19.06 13.01 0.59
N GLU A 143 19.86 13.93 0.05
CA GLU A 143 19.87 14.23 -1.39
C GLU A 143 20.14 12.98 -2.25
N ASN A 144 20.99 12.04 -1.79
CA ASN A 144 21.25 10.80 -2.51
C ASN A 144 20.04 9.86 -2.55
N THR A 145 19.14 9.93 -1.57
CA THR A 145 17.88 9.19 -1.57
C THR A 145 16.92 9.75 -2.62
N ILE A 146 16.97 11.05 -2.87
CA ILE A 146 16.15 11.75 -3.86
C ILE A 146 16.72 11.54 -5.27
N HIS A 147 18.05 11.60 -5.43
CA HIS A 147 18.71 11.38 -6.74
C HIS A 147 18.57 9.96 -7.29
N GLY A 148 18.44 8.93 -6.45
CA GLY A 148 18.11 7.58 -6.90
C GLY A 148 16.75 7.48 -7.62
N PHE A 149 15.95 8.53 -7.57
CA PHE A 149 14.70 8.68 -8.31
C PHE A 149 14.90 9.00 -9.80
N GLU A 150 16.00 9.64 -10.17
CA GLU A 150 16.22 10.05 -11.56
C GLU A 150 16.66 8.90 -12.48
N GLU A 151 17.17 7.80 -11.91
CA GLU A 151 17.83 6.75 -12.71
C GLU A 151 16.98 5.53 -13.06
N GLY A 152 15.65 5.55 -13.03
CA GLY A 152 15.05 4.40 -13.66
C GLY A 152 13.64 3.95 -13.32
N TYR A 153 12.87 4.70 -12.61
CA TYR A 153 11.49 4.30 -12.32
C TYR A 153 10.50 5.12 -13.13
N CYS A 154 9.97 4.56 -14.21
CA CYS A 154 8.76 5.08 -14.81
C CYS A 154 7.56 4.62 -14.00
N TRP A 155 6.81 5.57 -13.52
CA TRP A 155 5.68 5.43 -12.62
C TRP A 155 4.40 5.14 -13.39
N PRO A 156 3.42 4.48 -12.79
CA PRO A 156 2.12 4.33 -13.42
C PRO A 156 1.53 5.71 -13.70
N GLN A 157 1.20 5.98 -14.96
CA GLN A 157 0.44 7.16 -15.34
C GLN A 157 -0.98 7.00 -14.82
N PHE A 158 -1.50 8.03 -14.16
CA PHE A 158 -2.93 8.09 -13.87
C PHE A 158 -3.71 8.39 -15.14
N PRO A 159 -4.91 7.82 -15.29
CA PRO A 159 -5.80 8.23 -16.38
C PRO A 159 -6.04 9.75 -16.27
N SER A 160 -5.87 10.45 -17.37
CA SER A 160 -6.06 11.90 -17.50
C SER A 160 -7.41 12.42 -17.01
N SER A 161 -8.38 11.53 -16.79
CA SER A 161 -9.72 11.85 -16.31
C SER A 161 -9.77 12.37 -14.86
N ILE A 162 -8.75 12.13 -14.04
CA ILE A 162 -8.76 12.58 -12.63
C ILE A 162 -8.13 13.97 -12.47
N PHE A 163 -7.14 14.34 -13.32
CA PHE A 163 -6.42 15.62 -13.19
C PHE A 163 -6.30 16.43 -14.49
N GLY A 164 -6.91 16.04 -15.60
CA GLY A 164 -6.95 16.84 -16.83
C GLY A 164 -5.61 17.01 -17.57
N ILE A 165 -4.62 16.15 -17.34
CA ILE A 165 -3.28 16.26 -17.93
C ILE A 165 -3.01 15.06 -18.85
N GLN A 166 -2.76 15.34 -20.13
CA GLN A 166 -2.25 14.36 -21.11
C GLN A 166 -0.73 14.38 -21.12
N ASN A 167 -0.08 13.20 -21.08
CA ASN A 167 1.36 13.12 -21.33
C ASN A 167 1.78 11.86 -22.08
N GLU A 168 2.40 12.08 -23.24
CA GLU A 168 2.98 11.05 -24.11
C GLU A 168 4.52 10.88 -23.98
N GLU A 169 5.21 11.57 -23.07
CA GLU A 169 6.67 11.76 -23.18
C GLU A 169 7.57 10.91 -22.28
N CYS A 170 7.10 9.96 -21.54
CA CYS A 170 7.97 9.13 -20.67
C CYS A 170 9.01 8.26 -21.39
N ALA A 171 8.88 8.06 -22.70
CA ALA A 171 9.72 7.13 -23.46
C ALA A 171 10.96 7.80 -24.11
N ALA A 172 11.00 9.12 -24.25
CA ALA A 172 12.01 9.81 -25.06
C ALA A 172 13.28 10.17 -24.28
N ASN A 173 13.20 10.48 -22.99
CA ASN A 173 14.34 11.02 -22.23
C ASN A 173 15.35 9.98 -21.71
N TYR A 174 15.04 8.69 -21.80
CA TYR A 174 16.00 7.63 -21.38
C TYR A 174 17.13 7.38 -22.37
N ARG A 175 17.04 7.88 -23.61
CA ARG A 175 18.06 7.66 -24.66
C ARG A 175 19.09 8.77 -24.82
N SER A 176 18.88 9.96 -24.25
CA SER A 176 19.78 11.11 -24.50
C SER A 176 20.93 11.27 -23.49
N ASN A 177 20.98 10.52 -22.42
CA ASN A 177 22.04 10.64 -21.39
C ASN A 177 23.06 9.48 -21.43
N LYS A 178 23.21 8.80 -22.57
CA LYS A 178 24.27 7.82 -22.83
C LYS A 178 25.01 8.17 -24.13
N GLU A 179 25.54 9.37 -24.22
CA GLU A 179 26.65 9.73 -25.12
C GLU A 179 27.69 10.54 -24.36
#